data_d40a53d18b9ba2ba07ea8c61b0d1b97f
#
_entry.id   d40a53d18b9ba2ba07ea8c61b0d1b97f
#
_cell.length_a   1.000
_cell.length_b   1.000
_cell.length_c   1.000
_cell.angle_alpha   90.00
_cell.angle_beta   90.00
_cell.angle_gamma   90.00
#
_symmetry.space_group_name_H-M   'P 1'
#
loop_
_entity.id
_entity.type
_entity.pdbx_description
1 polymer ?
#
loop_
_entity_poly.entity_id
_entity_poly.type
_entity_poly.pdbx_seq_one_letter_code
_entity_poly.pdbx_strand_id
1 'polypeptide(L)'
;MTNHTSCSTVLSAPKIAIIGGGLTGLLTATLLERASNQTGSSSNSPQITIFEKSRSVGRLATRYRSDSETGKNWQWSFGAQFFTAKTADFQQFIAPWLDTGLLQPW
;
A
#
# COMPACT_ATOMS: atom_id res chain seq x y z
N MET A 1 -1.01 -14.32 -51.83
CA MET A 1 -0.49 -14.85 -50.55
C MET A 1 -0.26 -13.71 -49.59
N THR A 2 -1.16 -13.52 -48.67
CA THR A 2 -1.06 -12.51 -47.63
C THR A 2 -0.42 -13.13 -46.39
N ASN A 3 0.87 -12.82 -46.18
CA ASN A 3 1.53 -13.13 -44.91
C ASN A 3 0.98 -12.19 -43.83
N HIS A 4 -0.01 -12.66 -43.10
CA HIS A 4 -0.35 -12.05 -41.85
C HIS A 4 0.73 -12.42 -40.81
N THR A 5 1.76 -11.61 -40.76
CA THR A 5 2.64 -11.61 -39.60
C THR A 5 1.83 -10.97 -38.45
N SER A 6 1.09 -11.79 -37.71
CA SER A 6 0.56 -11.34 -36.43
C SER A 6 1.74 -11.08 -35.51
N CYS A 7 2.17 -9.84 -35.46
CA CYS A 7 3.07 -9.35 -34.43
C CYS A 7 2.25 -9.41 -33.14
N SER A 8 2.27 -10.55 -32.45
CA SER A 8 1.82 -10.64 -31.09
C SER A 8 2.82 -9.84 -30.25
N THR A 9 2.53 -8.57 -30.09
CA THR A 9 3.21 -7.74 -29.10
C THR A 9 2.88 -8.38 -27.76
N VAL A 10 3.80 -9.18 -27.23
CA VAL A 10 3.73 -9.62 -25.83
C VAL A 10 3.92 -8.36 -25.01
N LEU A 11 2.80 -7.76 -24.59
CA LEU A 11 2.83 -6.65 -23.65
C LEU A 11 3.38 -7.22 -22.33
N SER A 12 4.62 -6.90 -22.03
CA SER A 12 5.20 -7.19 -20.72
C SER A 12 4.37 -6.48 -19.65
N ALA A 13 4.22 -7.09 -18.48
CA ALA A 13 3.55 -6.48 -17.35
C ALA A 13 4.12 -5.10 -17.05
N PRO A 14 3.27 -4.09 -16.80
CA PRO A 14 3.74 -2.74 -16.51
C PRO A 14 4.56 -2.71 -15.22
N LYS A 15 5.61 -1.90 -15.21
CA LYS A 15 6.41 -1.62 -14.02
C LYS A 15 5.99 -0.27 -13.46
N ILE A 16 5.55 -0.25 -12.23
CA ILE A 16 5.05 0.95 -11.55
C ILE A 16 5.94 1.25 -10.36
N ALA A 17 6.49 2.45 -10.32
CA ALA A 17 7.24 2.98 -9.18
C ALA A 17 6.34 3.93 -8.38
N ILE A 18 6.22 3.70 -7.08
CA ILE A 18 5.54 4.58 -6.14
C ILE A 18 6.59 5.24 -5.25
N ILE A 19 6.64 6.55 -5.27
CA ILE A 19 7.57 7.32 -4.45
C ILE A 19 6.86 7.73 -3.17
N GLY A 20 7.31 7.18 -2.06
CA GLY A 20 6.76 7.40 -0.72
C GLY A 20 5.95 6.21 -0.21
N GLY A 21 6.39 5.61 0.89
CA GLY A 21 5.75 4.49 1.57
C GLY A 21 4.76 4.92 2.66
N GLY A 22 4.25 6.16 2.60
CA GLY A 22 3.19 6.62 3.48
C GLY A 22 1.83 5.98 3.15
N LEU A 23 0.79 6.40 3.88
CA LEU A 23 -0.56 5.84 3.73
C LEU A 23 -1.06 5.88 2.28
N THR A 24 -0.90 7.01 1.59
CA THR A 24 -1.33 7.16 0.20
C THR A 24 -0.59 6.21 -0.74
N GLY A 25 0.72 6.10 -0.60
CA GLY A 25 1.51 5.20 -1.45
C GLY A 25 1.15 3.73 -1.25
N LEU A 26 0.98 3.31 0.00
CA LEU A 26 0.61 1.94 0.35
C LEU A 26 -0.81 1.60 -0.10
N LEU A 27 -1.78 2.51 0.08
CA LEU A 27 -3.14 2.32 -0.41
C LEU A 27 -3.21 2.28 -1.93
N THR A 28 -2.44 3.12 -2.62
CA THR A 28 -2.35 3.11 -4.09
C THR A 28 -1.82 1.75 -4.58
N ALA A 29 -0.77 1.23 -3.99
CA ALA A 29 -0.25 -0.09 -4.32
C ALA A 29 -1.29 -1.19 -4.10
N THR A 30 -1.98 -1.17 -2.96
CA THR A 30 -3.02 -2.14 -2.62
C THR A 30 -4.18 -2.11 -3.62
N LEU A 31 -4.62 -0.92 -4.02
CA LEU A 31 -5.70 -0.76 -5.00
C LEU A 31 -5.30 -1.25 -6.39
N LEU A 32 -4.09 -0.95 -6.83
CA LEU A 32 -3.55 -1.43 -8.11
C LEU A 32 -3.45 -2.96 -8.14
N GLU A 33 -2.98 -3.56 -7.06
CA GLU A 33 -2.89 -5.01 -6.93
C GLU A 33 -4.28 -5.66 -6.95
N ARG A 34 -5.25 -5.13 -6.21
CA ARG A 34 -6.63 -5.62 -6.21
C ARG A 34 -7.29 -5.51 -7.58
N ALA A 35 -7.14 -4.37 -8.25
CA ALA A 35 -7.67 -4.16 -9.59
C ALA A 35 -7.10 -5.17 -10.61
N SER A 36 -5.82 -5.46 -10.51
CA SER A 36 -5.13 -6.44 -11.33
C SER A 36 -5.66 -7.87 -11.11
N ASN A 37 -5.90 -8.25 -9.87
CA ASN A 37 -6.40 -9.58 -9.52
C ASN A 37 -7.85 -9.80 -9.98
N GLN A 38 -8.65 -8.75 -10.08
CA GLN A 38 -10.04 -8.84 -10.55
C GLN A 38 -10.16 -9.11 -12.05
N THR A 39 -9.18 -8.74 -12.84
CA THR A 39 -9.18 -8.94 -14.30
C THR A 39 -8.81 -10.36 -14.74
N GLY A 40 -8.44 -11.23 -13.81
CA GLY A 40 -8.19 -12.66 -14.09
C GLY A 40 -6.94 -12.97 -14.93
N SER A 41 -6.20 -11.95 -15.33
CA SER A 41 -4.99 -12.09 -16.14
C SER A 41 -3.74 -12.13 -15.25
N SER A 42 -3.43 -13.29 -14.72
CA SER A 42 -2.22 -13.50 -13.92
C SER A 42 -0.92 -13.14 -14.67
N SER A 43 -0.96 -13.15 -16.01
CA SER A 43 0.21 -12.88 -16.85
C SER A 43 0.55 -11.40 -17.03
N ASN A 44 -0.36 -10.49 -16.67
CA ASN A 44 -0.19 -9.04 -16.85
C ASN A 44 -0.29 -8.23 -15.55
N SER A 45 -0.14 -8.86 -14.42
CA SER A 45 -0.13 -8.14 -13.14
C SER A 45 1.02 -7.15 -13.08
N PRO A 46 0.79 -5.90 -12.68
CA PRO A 46 1.84 -4.90 -12.62
C PRO A 46 2.89 -5.27 -11.55
N GLN A 47 4.14 -5.03 -11.88
CA GLN A 47 5.22 -5.10 -10.91
C GLN A 47 5.29 -3.74 -10.18
N ILE A 48 4.89 -3.72 -8.93
CA ILE A 48 4.83 -2.49 -8.12
C ILE A 48 6.05 -2.44 -7.21
N THR A 49 6.79 -1.34 -7.27
CA THR A 49 7.92 -1.08 -6.36
C THR A 49 7.66 0.22 -5.62
N ILE A 50 7.75 0.18 -4.29
CA ILE A 50 7.59 1.35 -3.43
C ILE A 50 8.98 1.79 -2.95
N PHE A 51 9.29 3.06 -3.17
CA PHE A 51 10.54 3.69 -2.72
C PHE A 51 10.25 4.59 -1.52
N GLU A 52 10.80 4.26 -0.36
CA GLU A 52 10.67 5.04 0.86
C GLU A 52 12.04 5.55 1.32
N LYS A 53 12.14 6.88 1.53
CA LYS A 53 13.37 7.55 1.94
C LYS A 53 13.66 7.36 3.43
N SER A 54 12.63 7.36 4.27
CA SER A 54 12.78 7.36 5.71
C SER A 54 12.62 5.96 6.31
N ARG A 55 13.06 5.80 7.55
CA ARG A 55 12.86 4.57 8.31
C ARG A 55 11.44 4.41 8.87
N SER A 56 10.63 5.45 8.76
CA SER A 56 9.25 5.47 9.26
C SER A 56 8.28 5.94 8.19
N VAL A 57 7.07 5.43 8.24
CA VAL A 57 6.07 5.55 7.16
C VAL A 57 5.19 6.81 7.33
N GLY A 58 5.77 7.98 7.15
CA GLY A 58 5.03 9.24 7.09
C GLY A 58 4.21 9.53 8.35
N ARG A 59 2.93 9.83 8.18
CA ARG A 59 2.01 10.20 9.28
C ARG A 59 1.56 9.04 10.17
N LEU A 60 1.92 7.81 9.83
CA LEU A 60 1.71 6.63 10.70
C LEU A 60 2.97 6.30 11.50
N ALA A 61 3.93 7.21 11.53
CA ALA A 61 5.25 6.98 12.09
C ALA A 61 5.22 6.81 13.61
N THR A 62 6.02 5.86 14.07
CA THR A 62 6.36 5.67 15.48
C THR A 62 7.80 6.11 15.70
N ARG A 63 8.03 6.88 16.73
CA ARG A 63 9.38 7.31 17.13
C ARG A 63 9.91 6.37 18.21
N TYR A 64 11.14 5.92 18.01
CA TYR A 64 11.87 5.10 18.97
C TYR A 64 13.02 5.89 19.58
N ARG A 65 13.17 5.80 20.87
CA ARG A 65 14.27 6.41 21.63
C ARG A 65 14.78 5.44 22.68
N SER A 66 16.08 5.40 22.84
CA SER A 66 16.74 4.68 23.92
C SER A 66 17.32 5.70 24.88
N ASP A 67 17.05 5.53 26.16
CA ASP A 67 17.69 6.30 27.21
C ASP A 67 19.08 5.70 27.48
N SER A 68 20.12 6.49 27.29
CA SER A 68 21.50 6.04 27.47
C SER A 68 21.89 5.80 28.93
N GLU A 69 21.19 6.43 29.88
CA GLU A 69 21.48 6.28 31.30
C GLU A 69 20.79 5.06 31.93
N THR A 70 19.54 4.84 31.55
CA THR A 70 18.72 3.75 32.15
C THR A 70 18.62 2.53 31.27
N GLY A 71 19.04 2.59 29.99
CA GLY A 71 18.87 1.54 29.00
C GLY A 71 17.43 1.29 28.59
N LYS A 72 16.49 2.13 29.01
CA LYS A 72 15.06 1.97 28.74
C LYS A 72 14.74 2.40 27.33
N ASN A 73 13.98 1.57 26.60
CA ASN A 73 13.49 1.87 25.28
C ASN A 73 12.09 2.45 25.36
N TRP A 74 11.89 3.57 24.66
CA TRP A 74 10.64 4.28 24.54
C TRP A 74 10.16 4.26 23.11
N GLN A 75 8.86 4.14 22.93
CA GLN A 75 8.24 4.33 21.62
C GLN A 75 6.98 5.20 21.74
N TRP A 76 6.79 6.07 20.77
CA TRP A 76 5.65 6.95 20.70
C TRP A 76 5.10 6.97 19.27
N SER A 77 3.81 6.71 19.14
CA SER A 77 3.08 7.01 17.92
C SER A 77 2.73 8.49 17.92
N PHE A 78 3.41 9.26 17.07
CA PHE A 78 3.22 10.71 17.02
C PHE A 78 2.50 11.19 15.74
N GLY A 79 2.16 10.26 14.86
CA GLY A 79 1.45 10.53 13.62
C GLY A 79 -0.07 10.64 13.79
N ALA A 80 -0.81 10.32 12.74
CA ALA A 80 -2.27 10.27 12.79
C ALA A 80 -2.72 9.15 13.72
N GLN A 81 -3.55 9.48 14.71
CA GLN A 81 -4.02 8.53 15.72
C GLN A 81 -5.35 7.88 15.33
N PHE A 82 -6.17 8.59 14.56
CA PHE A 82 -7.45 8.10 14.08
C PHE A 82 -7.84 8.75 12.76
N PHE A 83 -8.83 8.19 12.11
CA PHE A 83 -9.51 8.75 10.95
C PHE A 83 -11.00 8.46 11.03
N THR A 84 -11.81 9.17 10.27
CA THR A 84 -13.25 8.96 10.19
C THR A 84 -13.65 8.45 8.81
N ALA A 85 -14.48 7.42 8.76
CA ALA A 85 -15.07 6.90 7.54
C ALA A 85 -16.50 7.43 7.39
N LYS A 86 -16.67 8.51 6.62
CA LYS A 86 -17.97 9.20 6.48
C LYS A 86 -18.83 8.66 5.35
N THR A 87 -18.20 8.17 4.26
CA THR A 87 -18.94 7.68 3.09
C THR A 87 -19.11 6.18 3.14
N ALA A 88 -20.23 5.68 2.59
CA ALA A 88 -20.52 4.25 2.52
C ALA A 88 -19.43 3.48 1.75
N ASP A 89 -18.94 4.06 0.65
CA ASP A 89 -17.87 3.45 -0.16
C ASP A 89 -16.58 3.28 0.63
N PHE A 90 -16.19 4.28 1.42
CA PHE A 90 -14.99 4.19 2.25
C PHE A 90 -15.19 3.22 3.42
N GLN A 91 -16.36 3.18 4.03
CA GLN A 91 -16.70 2.18 5.06
C GLN A 91 -16.60 0.76 4.50
N GLN A 92 -17.12 0.53 3.31
CA GLN A 92 -17.03 -0.76 2.63
C GLN A 92 -15.56 -1.11 2.28
N PHE A 93 -14.79 -0.12 1.86
CA PHE A 93 -13.38 -0.29 1.52
C PHE A 93 -12.53 -0.75 2.70
N ILE A 94 -12.79 -0.23 3.92
CA ILE A 94 -12.04 -0.57 5.14
C ILE A 94 -12.61 -1.78 5.89
N ALA A 95 -13.81 -2.26 5.54
CA ALA A 95 -14.49 -3.36 6.25
C ALA A 95 -13.61 -4.60 6.46
N PRO A 96 -12.85 -5.11 5.45
CA PRO A 96 -11.98 -6.26 5.64
C PRO A 96 -10.91 -6.06 6.71
N TRP A 97 -10.45 -4.83 6.91
CA TRP A 97 -9.43 -4.52 7.92
C TRP A 97 -10.02 -4.39 9.34
N LEU A 98 -11.30 -4.00 9.43
CA LEU A 98 -12.05 -4.07 10.69
C LEU A 98 -12.31 -5.53 11.08
N ASP A 99 -12.70 -6.37 10.13
CA ASP A 99 -12.98 -7.79 10.35
C ASP A 99 -11.74 -8.56 10.81
N THR A 100 -10.58 -8.20 10.28
CA THR A 100 -9.29 -8.81 10.68
C THR A 100 -8.70 -8.22 11.97
N GLY A 101 -9.30 -7.16 12.52
CA GLY A 101 -8.79 -6.47 13.70
C GLY A 101 -7.58 -5.56 13.45
N LEU A 102 -7.20 -5.34 12.18
CA LEU A 102 -6.13 -4.40 11.82
C LEU A 102 -6.54 -2.95 12.12
N LEU A 103 -7.80 -2.65 11.91
CA LEU A 103 -8.44 -1.40 12.34
C LEU A 103 -9.36 -1.68 13.52
N GLN A 104 -9.36 -0.79 14.49
CA GLN A 104 -10.21 -0.86 15.66
C GLN A 104 -11.15 0.34 15.70
N PRO A 105 -12.46 0.15 15.95
CA PRO A 105 -13.36 1.25 16.25
C PRO A 105 -12.92 1.94 17.54
N TRP A 106 -13.08 3.24 17.57
CA TRP A 106 -12.73 4.05 18.74
C TRP A 106 -13.91 4.86 19.25
#